data_15fa4219af26c7ea0c391a2df3d5e5a8
#
_entry.id   15fa4219af26c7ea0c391a2df3d5e5a8
#
_cell.length_a   1.000
_cell.length_b   1.000
_cell.length_c   1.000
_cell.angle_alpha   90.00
_cell.angle_beta   90.00
_cell.angle_gamma   90.00
#
_symmetry.space_group_name_H-M   'P 1'
#
loop_
_entity.id
_entity.type
_entity.pdbx_description
1 polymer ?
#
loop_
_entity_poly.entity_id
_entity_poly.type
_entity_poly.pdbx_seq_one_letter_code
_entity_poly.pdbx_strand_id
1 'polypeptide(L)'
;MKQIRFLVLPFFLVLSILFAFTSAPKTKTVVFFGDSITQAGVKPGGYIDVLNQEIAKKGKSSQFNLIGAGIGGNKVPDLQKRLATDVLAKKPDLVFIYIGINDVWHYTHPCCKDKAGGTPIAQYEAGLKDIISQIKESGAKVVLCTPSVIGEKPDGSNAEDAMLEQYAAISRKVARETKVKLCDLRTAFISRLKEQNTENAEQGILTSDRVHLNAAGNRLVAEQMLAYLK
;
A
#
# COMPACT_ATOMS: atom_id res chain seq x y z
N MET A 1 18.72 66.76 62.40
CA MET A 1 17.87 66.43 61.21
C MET A 1 18.63 65.45 60.34
N LYS A 2 18.23 64.15 60.37
CA LYS A 2 18.84 63.05 59.51
C LYS A 2 18.00 62.89 58.28
N GLN A 3 18.58 63.12 57.15
CA GLN A 3 17.95 62.83 55.83
C GLN A 3 18.06 61.36 55.52
N ILE A 4 16.92 60.65 55.29
CA ILE A 4 16.84 59.31 54.85
C ILE A 4 16.80 59.36 53.31
N ARG A 5 17.83 58.83 52.64
CA ARG A 5 17.86 58.64 51.17
C ARG A 5 17.23 57.31 50.85
N PHE A 6 16.08 57.33 50.21
CA PHE A 6 15.48 56.12 49.59
C PHE A 6 16.23 55.76 48.30
N LEU A 7 16.86 54.59 48.34
CA LEU A 7 17.48 53.95 47.11
C LEU A 7 16.38 53.23 46.36
N VAL A 8 15.97 53.79 45.20
CA VAL A 8 15.02 53.14 44.31
C VAL A 8 15.81 52.22 43.39
N LEU A 9 15.70 50.88 43.57
CA LEU A 9 16.29 49.87 42.73
C LEU A 9 15.35 49.64 41.52
N PRO A 10 15.82 49.78 40.26
CA PRO A 10 14.97 49.45 39.11
C PRO A 10 14.81 47.94 38.98
N PHE A 11 13.58 47.48 39.06
CA PHE A 11 13.20 46.10 38.83
C PHE A 11 13.19 45.84 37.34
N PHE A 12 14.28 45.27 36.79
CA PHE A 12 14.33 44.79 35.40
C PHE A 12 13.50 43.50 35.28
N LEU A 13 12.29 43.61 34.74
CA LEU A 13 11.45 42.46 34.37
C LEU A 13 12.03 41.82 33.10
N VAL A 14 12.82 40.75 33.25
CA VAL A 14 13.30 39.95 32.13
C VAL A 14 12.14 39.07 31.65
N LEU A 15 11.47 39.50 30.61
CA LEU A 15 10.43 38.73 29.92
C LEU A 15 11.10 37.62 29.08
N SER A 16 11.26 36.44 29.64
CA SER A 16 11.76 35.26 28.94
C SER A 16 10.71 34.76 27.96
N ILE A 17 10.82 35.13 26.67
CA ILE A 17 10.01 34.57 25.59
C ILE A 17 10.49 33.15 25.33
N LEU A 18 9.78 32.17 25.88
CA LEU A 18 9.92 30.75 25.54
C LEU A 18 9.42 30.54 24.07
N PHE A 19 10.33 30.60 23.13
CA PHE A 19 10.06 30.07 21.77
C PHE A 19 9.91 28.56 21.86
N ALA A 20 8.67 28.09 21.96
CA ALA A 20 8.37 26.69 21.73
C ALA A 20 8.68 26.37 20.27
N PHE A 21 9.86 25.78 20.02
CA PHE A 21 10.16 25.19 18.72
C PHE A 21 9.22 23.99 18.54
N THR A 22 8.05 24.20 17.96
CA THR A 22 7.23 23.12 17.44
C THR A 22 7.97 22.58 16.21
N SER A 23 8.70 21.46 16.37
CA SER A 23 9.28 20.76 15.23
C SER A 23 8.16 20.43 14.25
N ALA A 24 8.33 20.79 12.98
CA ALA A 24 7.39 20.41 11.94
C ALA A 24 7.17 18.89 12.00
N PRO A 25 5.93 18.40 11.85
CA PRO A 25 5.66 16.96 11.89
C PRO A 25 6.52 16.25 10.83
N LYS A 26 7.23 15.20 11.28
CA LYS A 26 8.10 14.40 10.38
C LYS A 26 7.26 13.83 9.24
N THR A 27 7.66 14.09 7.99
CA THR A 27 7.06 13.48 6.81
C THR A 27 7.22 11.95 6.85
N LYS A 28 6.13 11.22 6.74
CA LYS A 28 6.14 9.75 6.72
C LYS A 28 6.46 9.24 5.31
N THR A 29 7.47 8.41 5.18
CA THR A 29 7.77 7.71 3.94
C THR A 29 6.91 6.45 3.84
N VAL A 30 6.12 6.37 2.77
CA VAL A 30 5.22 5.24 2.49
C VAL A 30 5.65 4.58 1.19
N VAL A 31 6.02 3.30 1.23
CA VAL A 31 6.41 2.53 0.05
C VAL A 31 5.28 1.59 -0.36
N PHE A 32 4.93 1.61 -1.65
CA PHE A 32 4.01 0.67 -2.27
C PHE A 32 4.81 -0.37 -3.04
N PHE A 33 4.84 -1.60 -2.55
CA PHE A 33 5.68 -2.67 -3.04
C PHE A 33 4.83 -3.72 -3.75
N GLY A 34 5.07 -3.93 -5.06
CA GLY A 34 4.20 -4.80 -5.85
C GLY A 34 4.68 -5.02 -7.29
N ASP A 35 3.73 -5.34 -8.14
CA ASP A 35 3.92 -5.73 -9.54
C ASP A 35 3.58 -4.60 -10.55
N SER A 36 3.06 -4.98 -11.75
CA SER A 36 2.65 -4.04 -12.81
C SER A 36 1.53 -3.08 -12.37
N ILE A 37 0.63 -3.51 -11.49
CA ILE A 37 -0.44 -2.66 -10.97
C ILE A 37 0.17 -1.52 -10.15
N THR A 38 1.14 -1.82 -9.31
CA THR A 38 1.88 -0.81 -8.54
C THR A 38 2.80 0.02 -9.42
N GLN A 39 3.42 -0.56 -10.45
CA GLN A 39 4.21 0.17 -11.44
C GLN A 39 3.37 1.20 -12.20
N ALA A 40 2.15 0.84 -12.57
CA ALA A 40 1.19 1.76 -13.18
C ALA A 40 0.63 2.77 -12.18
N GLY A 41 0.59 2.41 -10.90
CA GLY A 41 0.00 3.19 -9.82
C GLY A 41 0.58 4.60 -9.63
N VAL A 42 1.84 4.82 -10.02
CA VAL A 42 2.51 6.15 -9.95
C VAL A 42 2.23 7.03 -11.17
N LYS A 43 1.68 6.48 -12.24
CA LYS A 43 1.34 7.25 -13.45
C LYS A 43 0.11 8.13 -13.19
N PRO A 44 -0.10 9.21 -13.97
CA PRO A 44 -1.30 10.02 -13.86
C PRO A 44 -2.58 9.17 -13.88
N GLY A 45 -3.45 9.32 -12.89
CA GLY A 45 -4.66 8.53 -12.69
C GLY A 45 -4.46 7.14 -12.08
N GLY A 46 -3.22 6.70 -11.84
CA GLY A 46 -2.91 5.48 -11.09
C GLY A 46 -3.24 5.63 -9.60
N TYR A 47 -3.42 4.53 -8.88
CA TYR A 47 -3.94 4.57 -7.51
C TYR A 47 -3.04 5.34 -6.52
N ILE A 48 -1.71 5.38 -6.72
CA ILE A 48 -0.80 6.18 -5.89
C ILE A 48 -0.93 7.67 -6.21
N ASP A 49 -1.11 8.02 -7.48
CA ASP A 49 -1.41 9.40 -7.88
C ASP A 49 -2.76 9.86 -7.32
N VAL A 50 -3.79 9.03 -7.38
CA VAL A 50 -5.10 9.30 -6.77
C VAL A 50 -4.97 9.49 -5.25
N LEU A 51 -4.17 8.65 -4.57
CA LEU A 51 -3.87 8.83 -3.14
C LEU A 51 -3.21 10.18 -2.86
N ASN A 52 -2.21 10.58 -3.65
CA ASN A 52 -1.58 11.90 -3.51
C ASN A 52 -2.58 13.05 -3.66
N GLN A 53 -3.48 12.95 -4.63
CA GLN A 53 -4.55 13.94 -4.84
C GLN A 53 -5.50 14.00 -3.64
N GLU A 54 -5.94 12.85 -3.09
CA GLU A 54 -6.84 12.79 -1.93
C GLU A 54 -6.17 13.32 -0.66
N ILE A 55 -4.88 13.05 -0.47
CA ILE A 55 -4.07 13.61 0.64
C ILE A 55 -3.96 15.13 0.49
N ALA A 56 -3.73 15.62 -0.73
CA ALA A 56 -3.65 17.06 -1.02
C ALA A 56 -4.97 17.79 -0.75
N LYS A 57 -6.10 17.23 -1.16
CA LYS A 57 -7.45 17.77 -0.85
C LYS A 57 -7.69 17.91 0.65
N LYS A 58 -7.07 17.06 1.47
CA LYS A 58 -7.14 17.12 2.95
C LYS A 58 -6.09 18.05 3.58
N GLY A 59 -5.28 18.76 2.79
CA GLY A 59 -4.21 19.63 3.28
C GLY A 59 -3.05 18.89 3.95
N LYS A 60 -2.83 17.61 3.63
CA LYS A 60 -1.86 16.73 4.29
C LYS A 60 -0.64 16.37 3.42
N SER A 61 -0.41 17.04 2.30
CA SER A 61 0.68 16.70 1.35
C SER A 61 2.06 16.67 2.01
N SER A 62 2.34 17.57 2.96
CA SER A 62 3.62 17.60 3.66
C SER A 62 3.82 16.46 4.67
N GLN A 63 2.76 15.72 4.99
CA GLN A 63 2.81 14.63 5.98
C GLN A 63 3.25 13.29 5.39
N PHE A 64 3.20 13.13 4.06
CA PHE A 64 3.47 11.86 3.40
C PHE A 64 4.36 12.04 2.17
N ASN A 65 5.35 11.14 2.03
CA ASN A 65 6.14 10.92 0.82
C ASN A 65 5.76 9.53 0.29
N LEU A 66 4.98 9.46 -0.81
CA LEU A 66 4.51 8.22 -1.40
C LEU A 66 5.48 7.74 -2.48
N ILE A 67 6.02 6.54 -2.34
CA ILE A 67 7.01 5.95 -3.24
C ILE A 67 6.45 4.65 -3.83
N GLY A 68 6.32 4.58 -5.15
CA GLY A 68 5.98 3.33 -5.83
C GLY A 68 7.23 2.49 -6.11
N ALA A 69 7.18 1.23 -5.73
CA ALA A 69 8.20 0.21 -5.96
C ALA A 69 7.57 -1.01 -6.67
N GLY A 70 6.88 -0.75 -7.79
CA GLY A 70 6.25 -1.77 -8.64
C GLY A 70 7.12 -2.13 -9.83
N ILE A 71 7.20 -3.44 -10.17
CA ILE A 71 7.84 -3.95 -11.39
C ILE A 71 6.91 -4.97 -12.04
N GLY A 72 6.64 -4.79 -13.34
CA GLY A 72 5.74 -5.65 -14.12
C GLY A 72 6.15 -7.11 -14.09
N GLY A 73 5.18 -8.01 -13.95
CA GLY A 73 5.40 -9.45 -13.93
C GLY A 73 5.94 -10.01 -12.62
N ASN A 74 6.26 -9.16 -11.63
CA ASN A 74 6.82 -9.64 -10.37
C ASN A 74 5.83 -10.50 -9.58
N LYS A 75 6.40 -11.48 -8.89
CA LYS A 75 5.80 -12.41 -7.95
C LYS A 75 6.46 -12.26 -6.59
N VAL A 76 5.95 -12.94 -5.55
CA VAL A 76 6.54 -12.88 -4.21
C VAL A 76 8.05 -13.20 -4.19
N PRO A 77 8.58 -14.22 -4.87
CA PRO A 77 10.02 -14.46 -4.91
C PRO A 77 10.85 -13.31 -5.53
N ASP A 78 10.26 -12.55 -6.45
CA ASP A 78 10.94 -11.40 -7.06
C ASP A 78 10.96 -10.21 -6.11
N LEU A 79 9.90 -10.02 -5.31
CA LEU A 79 9.88 -9.03 -4.25
C LEU A 79 10.99 -9.30 -3.21
N GLN A 80 11.18 -10.56 -2.81
CA GLN A 80 12.26 -10.94 -1.87
C GLN A 80 13.64 -10.49 -2.37
N LYS A 81 13.94 -10.71 -3.66
CA LYS A 81 15.26 -10.37 -4.26
C LYS A 81 15.57 -8.87 -4.22
N ARG A 82 14.56 -8.01 -4.29
CA ARG A 82 14.73 -6.55 -4.37
C ARG A 82 14.26 -5.78 -3.13
N LEU A 83 13.84 -6.49 -2.07
CA LEU A 83 13.36 -5.87 -0.83
C LEU A 83 14.37 -4.87 -0.24
N ALA A 84 15.63 -5.25 -0.17
CA ALA A 84 16.69 -4.42 0.43
C ALA A 84 16.85 -3.07 -0.31
N THR A 85 16.91 -3.11 -1.65
CA THR A 85 17.17 -1.92 -2.49
C THR A 85 15.95 -1.04 -2.67
N ASP A 86 14.79 -1.66 -2.90
CA ASP A 86 13.59 -0.95 -3.33
C ASP A 86 12.72 -0.50 -2.17
N VAL A 87 12.87 -1.12 -1.00
CA VAL A 87 12.08 -0.82 0.20
C VAL A 87 12.96 -0.40 1.36
N LEU A 88 13.83 -1.28 1.88
CA LEU A 88 14.54 -1.02 3.14
C LEU A 88 15.50 0.17 3.03
N ALA A 89 16.19 0.33 1.88
CA ALA A 89 17.04 1.49 1.61
C ALA A 89 16.30 2.83 1.61
N LYS A 90 14.97 2.83 1.44
CA LYS A 90 14.13 4.04 1.52
C LYS A 90 13.77 4.44 2.95
N LYS A 91 14.12 3.62 3.95
CA LYS A 91 13.81 3.83 5.37
C LYS A 91 12.33 4.16 5.57
N PRO A 92 11.39 3.30 5.13
CA PRO A 92 9.97 3.59 5.18
C PRO A 92 9.44 3.63 6.61
N ASP A 93 8.40 4.44 6.84
CA ASP A 93 7.58 4.38 8.04
C ASP A 93 6.41 3.40 7.86
N LEU A 94 5.99 3.17 6.60
CA LEU A 94 4.90 2.26 6.24
C LEU A 94 5.16 1.62 4.87
N VAL A 95 4.89 0.33 4.76
CA VAL A 95 4.95 -0.39 3.48
C VAL A 95 3.60 -1.05 3.20
N PHE A 96 3.03 -0.77 2.02
CA PHE A 96 1.95 -1.57 1.45
C PHE A 96 2.57 -2.66 0.58
N ILE A 97 2.21 -3.93 0.83
CA ILE A 97 2.58 -5.05 -0.03
C ILE A 97 1.34 -5.42 -0.85
N TYR A 98 1.34 -5.14 -2.15
CA TYR A 98 0.25 -5.46 -3.07
C TYR A 98 0.78 -6.35 -4.18
N ILE A 99 0.60 -7.67 -4.01
CA ILE A 99 1.17 -8.74 -4.83
C ILE A 99 0.26 -9.97 -4.82
N GLY A 100 0.45 -10.87 -5.77
CA GLY A 100 -0.21 -12.16 -5.80
C GLY A 100 -0.95 -12.46 -7.11
N ILE A 101 -1.21 -11.45 -7.93
CA ILE A 101 -1.86 -11.64 -9.24
C ILE A 101 -0.98 -12.53 -10.13
N ASN A 102 0.29 -12.19 -10.31
CA ASN A 102 1.21 -12.96 -11.18
C ASN A 102 1.61 -14.30 -10.55
N ASP A 103 1.54 -14.43 -9.22
CA ASP A 103 1.74 -15.71 -8.53
C ASP A 103 0.71 -16.74 -8.96
N VAL A 104 -0.50 -16.31 -9.35
CA VAL A 104 -1.59 -17.13 -9.91
C VAL A 104 -1.61 -17.09 -11.42
N TRP A 105 -1.66 -15.90 -12.01
CA TRP A 105 -1.92 -15.71 -13.44
C TRP A 105 -0.86 -16.35 -14.34
N HIS A 106 0.40 -16.40 -13.91
CA HIS A 106 1.47 -17.01 -14.67
C HIS A 106 1.36 -18.54 -14.82
N TYR A 107 0.44 -19.22 -14.12
CA TYR A 107 0.13 -20.62 -14.40
C TYR A 107 -0.67 -20.80 -15.70
N THR A 108 -1.49 -19.82 -16.06
CA THR A 108 -2.43 -19.92 -17.19
C THR A 108 -2.11 -18.97 -18.34
N HIS A 109 -1.44 -17.83 -18.05
CA HIS A 109 -1.19 -16.79 -19.03
C HIS A 109 -0.21 -17.26 -20.14
N PRO A 110 -0.53 -17.07 -21.42
CA PRO A 110 0.26 -17.57 -22.55
C PRO A 110 1.73 -17.14 -22.55
N CYS A 111 2.06 -15.95 -22.04
CA CYS A 111 3.47 -15.48 -21.99
C CYS A 111 4.35 -16.31 -21.06
N CYS A 112 3.80 -16.99 -20.09
CA CYS A 112 4.53 -17.40 -18.91
C CYS A 112 4.27 -18.84 -18.49
N LYS A 113 3.19 -19.49 -18.96
CA LYS A 113 2.79 -20.87 -18.61
C LYS A 113 3.86 -21.93 -18.90
N ASP A 114 4.65 -21.74 -19.94
CA ASP A 114 5.71 -22.65 -20.36
C ASP A 114 7.08 -22.31 -19.73
N LYS A 115 7.14 -21.24 -18.92
CA LYS A 115 8.31 -20.81 -18.16
C LYS A 115 8.02 -21.05 -16.68
N ALA A 116 8.86 -20.75 -15.78
CA ALA A 116 8.71 -21.01 -14.33
C ALA A 116 7.32 -20.80 -13.67
N GLY A 117 6.26 -20.64 -14.45
CA GLY A 117 4.85 -20.60 -14.02
C GLY A 117 4.55 -19.56 -12.94
N GLY A 118 3.46 -19.80 -12.18
CA GLY A 118 3.13 -19.06 -10.98
C GLY A 118 4.03 -19.43 -9.79
N THR A 119 3.71 -18.97 -8.60
CA THR A 119 4.44 -19.30 -7.36
C THR A 119 3.68 -20.38 -6.60
N PRO A 120 4.28 -21.52 -6.25
CA PRO A 120 3.63 -22.52 -5.38
C PRO A 120 3.13 -21.89 -4.08
N ILE A 121 1.92 -22.29 -3.66
CA ILE A 121 1.21 -21.64 -2.54
C ILE A 121 2.02 -21.62 -1.24
N ALA A 122 2.79 -22.69 -0.95
CA ALA A 122 3.65 -22.74 0.22
C ALA A 122 4.82 -21.73 0.13
N GLN A 123 5.38 -21.54 -1.08
CA GLN A 123 6.44 -20.55 -1.32
C GLN A 123 5.88 -19.12 -1.25
N TYR A 124 4.66 -18.90 -1.74
CA TYR A 124 3.93 -17.63 -1.61
C TYR A 124 3.75 -17.25 -0.13
N GLU A 125 3.25 -18.19 0.69
CA GLU A 125 3.07 -17.96 2.13
C GLU A 125 4.40 -17.67 2.83
N ALA A 126 5.41 -18.51 2.61
CA ALA A 126 6.73 -18.36 3.24
C ALA A 126 7.39 -17.03 2.84
N GLY A 127 7.34 -16.67 1.55
CA GLY A 127 7.92 -15.44 1.04
C GLY A 127 7.24 -14.19 1.59
N LEU A 128 5.90 -14.18 1.73
CA LEU A 128 5.20 -13.07 2.37
C LEU A 128 5.62 -12.90 3.83
N LYS A 129 5.74 -14.00 4.59
CA LYS A 129 6.17 -13.96 6.00
C LYS A 129 7.60 -13.42 6.13
N ASP A 130 8.51 -13.85 5.27
CA ASP A 130 9.89 -13.39 5.22
C ASP A 130 9.97 -11.89 4.93
N ILE A 131 9.31 -11.41 3.87
CA ILE A 131 9.25 -9.98 3.51
C ILE A 131 8.71 -9.14 4.68
N ILE A 132 7.61 -9.58 5.29
CA ILE A 132 7.01 -8.88 6.43
C ILE A 132 7.95 -8.83 7.63
N SER A 133 8.65 -9.93 7.94
CA SER A 133 9.62 -9.97 9.05
C SER A 133 10.71 -8.92 8.86
N GLN A 134 11.38 -8.93 7.71
CA GLN A 134 12.46 -8.00 7.40
C GLN A 134 12.00 -6.52 7.42
N ILE A 135 10.79 -6.21 6.90
CA ILE A 135 10.24 -4.86 6.98
C ILE A 135 9.98 -4.46 8.44
N LYS A 136 9.41 -5.34 9.27
CA LYS A 136 9.18 -5.08 10.69
C LYS A 136 10.47 -4.89 11.48
N GLU A 137 11.50 -5.68 11.20
CA GLU A 137 12.82 -5.57 11.79
C GLU A 137 13.48 -4.21 11.47
N SER A 138 13.19 -3.62 10.30
CA SER A 138 13.63 -2.26 9.95
C SER A 138 12.89 -1.15 10.72
N GLY A 139 11.87 -1.48 11.52
CA GLY A 139 11.03 -0.54 12.27
C GLY A 139 9.82 -0.02 11.51
N ALA A 140 9.62 -0.42 10.25
CA ALA A 140 8.47 0.00 9.43
C ALA A 140 7.20 -0.77 9.78
N LYS A 141 6.05 -0.13 9.61
CA LYS A 141 4.73 -0.77 9.66
C LYS A 141 4.42 -1.42 8.31
N VAL A 142 3.59 -2.46 8.33
CA VAL A 142 3.15 -3.16 7.12
C VAL A 142 1.63 -3.16 7.02
N VAL A 143 1.14 -2.96 5.81
CA VAL A 143 -0.22 -3.29 5.38
C VAL A 143 -0.10 -4.31 4.25
N LEU A 144 -0.56 -5.53 4.49
CA LEU A 144 -0.62 -6.56 3.46
C LEU A 144 -1.93 -6.45 2.71
N CYS A 145 -1.87 -6.34 1.39
CA CYS A 145 -3.06 -6.36 0.53
C CYS A 145 -3.28 -7.77 0.01
N THR A 146 -4.54 -8.19 -0.11
CA THR A 146 -4.87 -9.37 -0.92
C THR A 146 -4.71 -9.04 -2.40
N PRO A 147 -4.40 -10.01 -3.28
CA PRO A 147 -4.56 -9.83 -4.73
C PRO A 147 -6.01 -9.45 -5.04
N SER A 148 -6.25 -8.64 -6.10
CA SER A 148 -7.59 -8.19 -6.48
C SER A 148 -8.37 -9.23 -7.30
N VAL A 149 -8.35 -9.12 -8.62
CA VAL A 149 -9.10 -10.00 -9.53
C VAL A 149 -8.28 -10.39 -10.74
N ILE A 150 -8.59 -11.55 -11.33
CA ILE A 150 -8.23 -11.97 -12.69
C ILE A 150 -9.55 -12.29 -13.39
N GLY A 151 -10.10 -11.30 -14.10
CA GLY A 151 -11.46 -11.32 -14.62
C GLY A 151 -12.47 -10.71 -13.66
N GLU A 152 -13.56 -10.19 -14.22
CA GLU A 152 -14.54 -9.39 -13.50
C GLU A 152 -15.91 -10.05 -13.36
N LYS A 153 -16.10 -11.27 -13.83
CA LYS A 153 -17.37 -11.98 -13.76
C LYS A 153 -17.76 -12.26 -12.31
N PRO A 154 -18.87 -11.72 -11.81
CA PRO A 154 -19.28 -11.90 -10.42
C PRO A 154 -19.95 -13.24 -10.11
N ASP A 155 -20.26 -14.04 -11.15
CA ASP A 155 -20.87 -15.36 -11.03
C ASP A 155 -19.87 -16.48 -10.65
N GLY A 156 -18.56 -16.14 -10.54
CA GLY A 156 -17.50 -17.10 -10.23
C GLY A 156 -16.99 -17.90 -11.41
N SER A 157 -17.38 -17.56 -12.64
CA SER A 157 -16.96 -18.27 -13.86
C SER A 157 -15.61 -17.82 -14.44
N ASN A 158 -14.88 -16.92 -13.75
CA ASN A 158 -13.50 -16.61 -14.12
C ASN A 158 -12.61 -17.84 -13.85
N ALA A 159 -11.80 -18.25 -14.83
CA ALA A 159 -11.01 -19.48 -14.75
C ALA A 159 -10.04 -19.53 -13.55
N GLU A 160 -9.52 -18.37 -13.16
CA GLU A 160 -8.53 -18.23 -12.09
C GLU A 160 -9.12 -17.99 -10.69
N ASP A 161 -10.43 -17.76 -10.57
CA ASP A 161 -11.06 -17.31 -9.31
C ASP A 161 -10.82 -18.26 -8.14
N ALA A 162 -10.98 -19.56 -8.33
CA ALA A 162 -10.79 -20.54 -7.28
C ALA A 162 -9.34 -20.56 -6.76
N MET A 163 -8.38 -20.47 -7.65
CA MET A 163 -6.95 -20.41 -7.27
C MET A 163 -6.63 -19.07 -6.62
N LEU A 164 -7.08 -17.95 -7.19
CA LEU A 164 -6.82 -16.61 -6.68
C LEU A 164 -7.40 -16.44 -5.27
N GLU A 165 -8.57 -17.04 -4.98
CA GLU A 165 -9.15 -17.03 -3.64
C GLU A 165 -8.28 -17.78 -2.62
N GLN A 166 -7.62 -18.89 -3.01
CA GLN A 166 -6.67 -19.58 -2.13
C GLN A 166 -5.50 -18.65 -1.75
N TYR A 167 -4.93 -17.91 -2.72
CA TYR A 167 -3.83 -16.97 -2.45
C TYR A 167 -4.30 -15.77 -1.62
N ALA A 168 -5.51 -15.27 -1.85
CA ALA A 168 -6.11 -14.24 -1.00
C ALA A 168 -6.32 -14.75 0.43
N ALA A 169 -6.78 -15.98 0.61
CA ALA A 169 -6.92 -16.61 1.92
C ALA A 169 -5.58 -16.75 2.65
N ILE A 170 -4.50 -17.11 1.93
CA ILE A 170 -3.14 -17.10 2.48
C ILE A 170 -2.72 -15.70 2.91
N SER A 171 -2.97 -14.66 2.10
CA SER A 171 -2.65 -13.29 2.49
C SER A 171 -3.39 -12.88 3.77
N ARG A 172 -4.68 -13.23 3.90
CA ARG A 172 -5.46 -12.99 5.14
C ARG A 172 -4.89 -13.77 6.33
N LYS A 173 -4.49 -15.04 6.14
CA LYS A 173 -3.84 -15.87 7.16
C LYS A 173 -2.52 -15.24 7.61
N VAL A 174 -1.64 -14.91 6.67
CA VAL A 174 -0.33 -14.28 6.93
C VAL A 174 -0.49 -12.97 7.69
N ALA A 175 -1.42 -12.10 7.29
CA ALA A 175 -1.67 -10.85 8.00
C ALA A 175 -2.04 -11.08 9.48
N ARG A 176 -2.89 -12.07 9.77
CA ARG A 176 -3.26 -12.44 11.14
C ARG A 176 -2.07 -12.99 11.92
N GLU A 177 -1.33 -13.95 11.37
CA GLU A 177 -0.21 -14.62 12.04
C GLU A 177 0.95 -13.64 12.32
N THR A 178 1.26 -12.74 11.39
CA THR A 178 2.32 -11.75 11.53
C THR A 178 1.87 -10.49 12.28
N LYS A 179 0.57 -10.39 12.61
CA LYS A 179 -0.05 -9.24 13.30
C LYS A 179 0.13 -7.92 12.55
N VAL A 180 0.07 -7.95 11.21
CA VAL A 180 0.06 -6.76 10.38
C VAL A 180 -1.36 -6.40 9.94
N LYS A 181 -1.57 -5.16 9.48
CA LYS A 181 -2.87 -4.74 8.95
C LYS A 181 -3.13 -5.41 7.60
N LEU A 182 -4.37 -5.77 7.37
CA LEU A 182 -4.86 -6.31 6.10
C LEU A 182 -5.64 -5.23 5.35
N CYS A 183 -5.34 -5.04 4.07
CA CYS A 183 -6.17 -4.33 3.10
C CYS A 183 -6.79 -5.37 2.15
N ASP A 184 -8.04 -5.76 2.41
CA ASP A 184 -8.69 -6.84 1.65
C ASP A 184 -9.26 -6.34 0.34
N LEU A 185 -8.38 -6.13 -0.65
CA LEU A 185 -8.77 -5.66 -1.98
C LEU A 185 -9.63 -6.69 -2.72
N ARG A 186 -9.38 -8.00 -2.54
CA ARG A 186 -10.21 -9.05 -3.14
C ARG A 186 -11.68 -8.89 -2.76
N THR A 187 -11.96 -8.77 -1.47
CA THR A 187 -13.34 -8.55 -0.98
C THR A 187 -13.93 -7.25 -1.53
N ALA A 188 -13.17 -6.15 -1.55
CA ALA A 188 -13.65 -4.87 -2.06
C ALA A 188 -14.00 -4.94 -3.57
N PHE A 189 -13.16 -5.61 -4.36
CA PHE A 189 -13.40 -5.79 -5.80
C PHE A 189 -14.63 -6.68 -6.06
N ILE A 190 -14.72 -7.83 -5.40
CA ILE A 190 -15.86 -8.74 -5.57
C ILE A 190 -17.18 -8.05 -5.18
N SER A 191 -17.22 -7.31 -4.08
CA SER A 191 -18.40 -6.54 -3.68
C SER A 191 -18.80 -5.52 -4.75
N ARG A 192 -17.83 -4.73 -5.24
CA ARG A 192 -18.09 -3.73 -6.27
C ARG A 192 -18.58 -4.35 -7.59
N LEU A 193 -17.98 -5.48 -8.00
CA LEU A 193 -18.37 -6.19 -9.20
C LEU A 193 -19.78 -6.79 -9.09
N LYS A 194 -20.16 -7.34 -7.94
CA LYS A 194 -21.55 -7.81 -7.71
C LYS A 194 -22.59 -6.70 -7.85
N GLU A 195 -22.23 -5.47 -7.49
CA GLU A 195 -23.12 -4.31 -7.59
C GLU A 195 -23.18 -3.72 -9.00
N GLN A 196 -22.06 -3.70 -9.73
CA GLN A 196 -21.93 -2.92 -10.96
C GLN A 196 -21.83 -3.74 -12.24
N ASN A 197 -21.45 -5.01 -12.16
CA ASN A 197 -21.27 -5.87 -13.33
C ASN A 197 -22.50 -6.78 -13.53
N THR A 198 -23.64 -6.19 -13.88
CA THR A 198 -24.91 -6.90 -14.10
C THR A 198 -24.91 -7.74 -15.38
N GLU A 199 -24.07 -7.38 -16.34
CA GLU A 199 -23.93 -8.06 -17.64
C GLU A 199 -22.91 -9.19 -17.61
N ASN A 200 -22.34 -9.52 -16.46
CA ASN A 200 -21.31 -10.53 -16.27
C ASN A 200 -20.10 -10.33 -17.23
N ALA A 201 -19.73 -9.07 -17.48
CA ALA A 201 -18.63 -8.72 -18.35
C ALA A 201 -17.30 -9.24 -17.77
N GLU A 202 -16.39 -9.65 -18.64
CA GLU A 202 -15.09 -10.19 -18.25
C GLU A 202 -14.10 -9.11 -17.80
N GLN A 203 -14.30 -7.87 -18.27
CA GLN A 203 -13.46 -6.70 -18.02
C GLN A 203 -14.22 -5.40 -18.28
N GLY A 204 -13.65 -4.25 -17.91
CA GLY A 204 -14.16 -2.93 -18.26
C GLY A 204 -14.86 -2.22 -17.12
N ILE A 205 -15.20 -2.90 -16.03
CA ILE A 205 -15.82 -2.28 -14.84
C ILE A 205 -14.73 -1.65 -13.93
N LEU A 206 -13.74 -2.43 -13.54
CA LEU A 206 -12.63 -2.02 -12.66
C LEU A 206 -11.26 -2.23 -13.31
N THR A 207 -11.19 -3.03 -14.36
CA THR A 207 -9.96 -3.36 -15.09
C THR A 207 -10.11 -3.06 -16.57
N SER A 208 -8.99 -2.90 -17.29
CA SER A 208 -8.96 -2.69 -18.74
C SER A 208 -8.73 -3.97 -19.53
N ASP A 209 -8.15 -5.00 -18.89
CA ASP A 209 -7.71 -6.24 -19.52
C ASP A 209 -7.85 -7.46 -18.60
N ARG A 210 -8.85 -7.45 -17.71
CA ARG A 210 -9.13 -8.44 -16.66
C ARG A 210 -8.24 -8.32 -15.42
N VAL A 211 -7.12 -7.56 -15.46
CA VAL A 211 -6.10 -7.50 -14.40
C VAL A 211 -5.71 -6.05 -14.08
N HIS A 212 -5.23 -5.32 -15.10
CA HIS A 212 -4.74 -3.96 -14.89
C HIS A 212 -5.88 -2.97 -14.70
N LEU A 213 -5.73 -2.12 -13.70
CA LEU A 213 -6.79 -1.23 -13.25
C LEU A 213 -7.13 -0.16 -14.29
N ASN A 214 -8.41 0.05 -14.54
CA ASN A 214 -8.93 1.25 -15.17
C ASN A 214 -9.10 2.39 -14.14
N ALA A 215 -9.66 3.52 -14.54
CA ALA A 215 -9.85 4.67 -13.64
C ALA A 215 -10.70 4.33 -12.41
N ALA A 216 -11.74 3.49 -12.55
CA ALA A 216 -12.61 3.08 -11.45
C ALA A 216 -11.88 2.14 -10.47
N GLY A 217 -11.12 1.18 -11.00
CA GLY A 217 -10.31 0.27 -10.19
C GLY A 217 -9.20 1.00 -9.43
N ASN A 218 -8.48 1.93 -10.09
CA ASN A 218 -7.48 2.77 -9.41
C ASN A 218 -8.09 3.57 -8.26
N ARG A 219 -9.27 4.14 -8.46
CA ARG A 219 -9.99 4.86 -7.41
C ARG A 219 -10.38 3.95 -6.25
N LEU A 220 -10.91 2.76 -6.54
CA LEU A 220 -11.28 1.78 -5.51
C LEU A 220 -10.07 1.40 -4.66
N VAL A 221 -8.92 1.09 -5.27
CA VAL A 221 -7.68 0.76 -4.54
C VAL A 221 -7.24 1.94 -3.67
N ALA A 222 -7.24 3.16 -4.20
CA ALA A 222 -6.87 4.35 -3.46
C ALA A 222 -7.81 4.59 -2.25
N GLU A 223 -9.12 4.43 -2.42
CA GLU A 223 -10.12 4.54 -1.33
C GLU A 223 -9.83 3.54 -0.20
N GLN A 224 -9.56 2.28 -0.54
CA GLN A 224 -9.24 1.24 0.44
C GLN A 224 -7.93 1.54 1.19
N MET A 225 -6.89 1.98 0.49
CA MET A 225 -5.58 2.26 1.08
C MET A 225 -5.53 3.54 1.90
N LEU A 226 -6.34 4.55 1.55
CA LEU A 226 -6.40 5.86 2.26
C LEU A 226 -6.73 5.71 3.74
N ALA A 227 -7.50 4.68 4.13
CA ALA A 227 -7.86 4.40 5.52
C ALA A 227 -6.65 4.13 6.43
N TYR A 228 -5.52 3.76 5.86
CA TYR A 228 -4.27 3.44 6.58
C TYR A 228 -3.31 4.64 6.66
N LEU A 229 -3.54 5.71 5.92
CA LEU A 229 -2.74 6.94 5.89
C LEU A 229 -3.30 7.95 6.90
N LYS A 230 -2.91 7.77 8.17
CA LYS A 230 -3.34 8.62 9.30
C LYS A 230 -2.16 9.29 9.95
#